data_f8e5e64e829717fd207019bf1f3dbb9d
#
_entry.id   f8e5e64e829717fd207019bf1f3dbb9d
#
_cell.length_a   1.000
_cell.length_b   1.000
_cell.length_c   1.000
_cell.angle_alpha   90.00
_cell.angle_beta   90.00
_cell.angle_gamma   90.00
#
_symmetry.space_group_name_H-M   'P 1'
#
loop_
_entity.id
_entity.type
_entity.pdbx_description
1 polymer ?
#
loop_
_entity_poly.entity_id
_entity_poly.type
_entity_poly.pdbx_seq_one_letter_code
_entity_poly.pdbx_strand_id
1 'polypeptide(L)'
;MVFRLALLLAFLMLPLLADEKMHTPLTVVVFGDSITAGSALPTNERDALWLRVVERESKGRLRMVNEGKGGRPTDSVKEFEAMLARQPQAAVLVIALGTNDSRDITAACVPKAVANVRAMIARARQQYGAKLRILLAGPPNINKAALVATKPIANEREAKLRELGDAFAALAKETGCEFASLFGTVPETSMMKDGVHPDAAGNAAIARALLPKLAP
;
A
#
# COMPACT_ATOMS: atom_id res chain seq x y z
N MET A 1 47.15 -57.95 33.17
CA MET A 1 47.33 -56.64 32.58
C MET A 1 46.34 -56.53 31.44
N VAL A 2 45.20 -55.91 31.66
CA VAL A 2 44.09 -55.83 30.66
C VAL A 2 43.96 -54.37 30.20
N PHE A 3 44.35 -54.08 28.95
CA PHE A 3 44.17 -52.79 28.32
C PHE A 3 42.73 -52.63 27.87
N ARG A 4 41.98 -51.66 28.48
CA ARG A 4 40.68 -51.23 28.02
C ARG A 4 40.84 -50.15 26.96
N LEU A 5 40.45 -50.45 25.71
CA LEU A 5 40.40 -49.54 24.60
C LEU A 5 39.07 -48.77 24.71
N ALA A 6 39.16 -47.44 24.99
CA ALA A 6 37.98 -46.54 24.99
C ALA A 6 37.79 -46.03 23.57
N LEU A 7 36.65 -46.41 22.96
CA LEU A 7 36.23 -45.91 21.65
C LEU A 7 35.47 -44.59 21.84
N LEU A 8 36.11 -43.49 21.45
CA LEU A 8 35.45 -42.14 21.41
C LEU A 8 34.59 -42.05 20.15
N LEU A 9 33.26 -42.10 20.28
CA LEU A 9 32.34 -41.79 19.20
C LEU A 9 32.25 -40.23 19.10
N ALA A 10 32.90 -39.64 18.12
CA ALA A 10 32.68 -38.26 17.74
C ALA A 10 31.39 -38.17 16.93
N PHE A 11 30.32 -37.65 17.57
CA PHE A 11 29.09 -37.29 16.88
C PHE A 11 29.35 -36.03 16.04
N LEU A 12 29.55 -36.18 14.73
CA LEU A 12 29.58 -35.08 13.79
C LEU A 12 28.17 -34.51 13.67
N MET A 13 27.88 -33.41 14.37
CA MET A 13 26.73 -32.57 14.10
C MET A 13 26.93 -31.88 12.74
N LEU A 14 26.41 -32.46 11.67
CA LEU A 14 26.21 -31.70 10.42
C LEU A 14 25.15 -30.65 10.71
N PRO A 15 25.42 -29.34 10.42
CA PRO A 15 24.36 -28.36 10.42
C PRO A 15 23.38 -28.74 9.31
N LEU A 16 22.12 -28.94 9.69
CA LEU A 16 21.01 -29.06 8.78
C LEU A 16 20.93 -27.73 8.03
N LEU A 17 21.55 -27.64 6.86
CA LEU A 17 21.29 -26.54 5.92
C LEU A 17 19.82 -26.67 5.53
N ALA A 18 18.98 -25.91 6.21
CA ALA A 18 17.61 -25.71 5.77
C ALA A 18 17.68 -25.17 4.34
N ASP A 19 17.22 -25.97 3.41
CA ASP A 19 17.07 -25.62 2.00
C ASP A 19 16.04 -24.47 1.95
N GLU A 20 16.52 -23.22 2.10
CA GLU A 20 15.73 -22.04 1.84
C GLU A 20 15.40 -22.06 0.35
N LYS A 21 14.30 -22.72 0.00
CA LYS A 21 13.72 -22.59 -1.34
C LYS A 21 13.63 -21.10 -1.64
N MET A 22 14.49 -20.64 -2.52
CA MET A 22 14.48 -19.28 -3.04
C MET A 22 13.11 -19.06 -3.74
N HIS A 23 12.14 -18.60 -2.97
CA HIS A 23 10.85 -18.20 -3.53
C HIS A 23 11.03 -16.91 -4.32
N THR A 24 10.70 -16.95 -5.62
CA THR A 24 10.62 -15.71 -6.41
C THR A 24 9.63 -14.77 -5.74
N PRO A 25 10.03 -13.54 -5.37
CA PRO A 25 9.15 -12.60 -4.71
C PRO A 25 7.88 -12.32 -5.54
N LEU A 26 6.73 -12.25 -4.87
CA LEU A 26 5.49 -11.81 -5.52
C LEU A 26 5.59 -10.32 -5.87
N THR A 27 5.37 -9.98 -7.13
CA THR A 27 5.36 -8.59 -7.58
C THR A 27 4.03 -7.93 -7.20
N VAL A 28 4.12 -6.87 -6.38
CA VAL A 28 3.01 -6.01 -5.98
C VAL A 28 3.16 -4.68 -6.69
N VAL A 29 2.27 -4.37 -7.63
CA VAL A 29 2.23 -3.07 -8.30
C VAL A 29 1.30 -2.14 -7.53
N VAL A 30 1.78 -0.94 -7.18
CA VAL A 30 1.01 0.02 -6.39
C VAL A 30 0.76 1.28 -7.20
N PHE A 31 -0.47 1.47 -7.65
CA PHE A 31 -0.93 2.69 -8.28
C PHE A 31 -1.54 3.63 -7.24
N GLY A 32 -0.88 4.74 -6.98
CA GLY A 32 -1.27 5.65 -5.91
C GLY A 32 -0.91 7.11 -6.16
N ASP A 33 -1.13 7.93 -5.16
CA ASP A 33 -0.87 9.38 -5.17
C ASP A 33 0.49 9.75 -4.54
N SER A 34 0.60 10.96 -3.99
CA SER A 34 1.82 11.47 -3.34
C SER A 34 2.26 10.66 -2.12
N ILE A 35 1.33 10.04 -1.40
CA ILE A 35 1.64 9.19 -0.24
C ILE A 35 2.35 7.91 -0.69
N THR A 36 1.92 7.36 -1.82
CA THR A 36 2.58 6.22 -2.47
C THR A 36 3.92 6.63 -3.10
N ALA A 37 3.97 7.78 -3.77
CA ALA A 37 5.21 8.31 -4.36
C ALA A 37 6.28 8.64 -3.30
N GLY A 38 5.88 8.92 -2.06
CA GLY A 38 6.76 9.41 -1.00
C GLY A 38 7.25 10.82 -1.26
N SER A 39 6.48 11.65 -1.97
CA SER A 39 6.92 12.97 -2.44
C SER A 39 7.30 13.94 -1.32
N ALA A 40 6.67 13.79 -0.14
CA ALA A 40 6.92 14.66 1.02
C ALA A 40 8.06 14.18 1.92
N LEU A 41 8.48 12.91 1.82
CA LEU A 41 9.61 12.43 2.61
C LEU A 41 10.92 13.08 2.16
N PRO A 42 11.77 13.52 3.09
CA PRO A 42 13.11 13.97 2.79
C PRO A 42 13.90 12.88 2.05
N THR A 43 14.85 13.29 1.21
CA THR A 43 15.63 12.35 0.37
C THR A 43 16.36 11.31 1.20
N ASN A 44 16.88 11.68 2.38
CA ASN A 44 17.55 10.79 3.32
C ASN A 44 16.60 9.88 4.13
N GLU A 45 15.29 10.05 4.00
CA GLU A 45 14.26 9.24 4.68
C GLU A 45 13.45 8.36 3.70
N ARG A 46 13.86 8.27 2.44
CA ARG A 46 13.13 7.49 1.41
C ARG A 46 12.98 6.01 1.74
N ASP A 47 13.86 5.44 2.53
CA ASP A 47 13.77 4.05 3.00
C ASP A 47 12.66 3.85 4.06
N ALA A 48 12.14 4.95 4.64
CA ALA A 48 10.97 4.93 5.51
C ALA A 48 9.65 4.91 4.74
N LEU A 49 9.64 5.06 3.41
CA LEU A 49 8.43 4.95 2.61
C LEU A 49 7.72 3.62 2.84
N TRP A 50 6.41 3.65 3.04
CA TRP A 50 5.63 2.46 3.41
C TRP A 50 5.85 1.25 2.48
N LEU A 51 6.03 1.46 1.17
CA LEU A 51 6.36 0.38 0.23
C LEU A 51 7.71 -0.26 0.56
N ARG A 52 8.73 0.54 0.87
CA ARG A 52 10.06 0.04 1.26
C ARG A 52 10.01 -0.72 2.58
N VAL A 53 9.20 -0.21 3.53
CA VAL A 53 8.99 -0.91 4.80
C VAL A 53 8.30 -2.25 4.56
N VAL A 54 7.23 -2.31 3.76
CA VAL A 54 6.54 -3.57 3.41
C VAL A 54 7.50 -4.54 2.73
N GLU A 55 8.28 -4.09 1.75
CA GLU A 55 9.25 -4.93 1.02
C GLU A 55 10.26 -5.55 1.99
N ARG A 56 10.88 -4.73 2.85
CA ARG A 56 11.85 -5.16 3.86
C ARG A 56 11.24 -6.13 4.87
N GLU A 57 10.10 -5.79 5.45
CA GLU A 57 9.43 -6.60 6.47
C GLU A 57 8.84 -7.90 5.90
N SER A 58 8.63 -7.97 4.59
CA SER A 58 8.21 -9.19 3.91
C SER A 58 9.31 -10.27 3.87
N LYS A 59 10.56 -9.92 4.23
CA LYS A 59 11.72 -10.83 4.22
C LYS A 59 11.92 -11.50 2.86
N GLY A 60 11.89 -10.73 1.79
CA GLY A 60 12.10 -11.20 0.41
C GLY A 60 10.89 -11.85 -0.26
N ARG A 61 9.73 -11.91 0.42
CA ARG A 61 8.51 -12.50 -0.18
C ARG A 61 7.77 -11.57 -1.13
N LEU A 62 7.93 -10.27 -0.99
CA LEU A 62 7.28 -9.25 -1.83
C LEU A 62 8.32 -8.37 -2.52
N ARG A 63 8.05 -8.01 -3.76
CA ARG A 63 8.72 -6.97 -4.52
C ARG A 63 7.72 -5.85 -4.82
N MET A 64 7.95 -4.68 -4.25
CA MET A 64 7.03 -3.54 -4.38
C MET A 64 7.42 -2.65 -5.56
N VAL A 65 6.50 -2.48 -6.51
CA VAL A 65 6.66 -1.58 -7.66
C VAL A 65 5.86 -0.31 -7.40
N ASN A 66 6.57 0.81 -7.25
CA ASN A 66 5.97 2.11 -6.93
C ASN A 66 5.54 2.85 -8.20
N GLU A 67 4.24 2.91 -8.46
CA GLU A 67 3.60 3.72 -9.51
C GLU A 67 2.84 4.92 -8.91
N GLY A 68 3.33 5.45 -7.78
CA GLY A 68 2.81 6.66 -7.15
C GLY A 68 3.16 7.93 -7.91
N LYS A 69 2.24 8.90 -7.89
CA LYS A 69 2.45 10.24 -8.50
C LYS A 69 1.80 11.32 -7.65
N GLY A 70 2.53 12.39 -7.38
CA GLY A 70 2.03 13.52 -6.61
C GLY A 70 0.72 14.10 -7.19
N GLY A 71 -0.24 14.38 -6.31
CA GLY A 71 -1.50 15.02 -6.70
C GLY A 71 -2.49 14.15 -7.47
N ARG A 72 -2.23 12.85 -7.68
CA ARG A 72 -3.06 11.96 -8.50
C ARG A 72 -4.44 11.74 -7.86
N PRO A 73 -5.57 12.10 -8.53
CA PRO A 73 -6.92 11.73 -8.15
C PRO A 73 -7.35 10.43 -8.84
N THR A 74 -8.56 9.95 -8.54
CA THR A 74 -9.13 8.74 -9.16
C THR A 74 -9.45 8.91 -10.65
N ASP A 75 -9.62 10.11 -11.18
CA ASP A 75 -9.89 10.33 -12.61
C ASP A 75 -8.69 10.11 -13.53
N SER A 76 -7.57 9.64 -12.97
CA SER A 76 -6.33 9.29 -13.68
C SER A 76 -6.41 7.93 -14.41
N VAL A 77 -7.54 7.56 -14.99
CA VAL A 77 -7.76 6.25 -15.66
C VAL A 77 -6.80 6.05 -16.83
N LYS A 78 -6.53 7.11 -17.62
CA LYS A 78 -5.56 7.05 -18.74
C LYS A 78 -4.13 6.78 -18.26
N GLU A 79 -3.73 7.38 -17.12
CA GLU A 79 -2.42 7.11 -16.52
C GLU A 79 -2.35 5.68 -15.99
N PHE A 80 -3.47 5.16 -15.46
CA PHE A 80 -3.57 3.78 -15.03
C PHE A 80 -3.40 2.81 -16.20
N GLU A 81 -4.05 3.04 -17.34
CA GLU A 81 -3.86 2.26 -18.56
C GLU A 81 -2.40 2.28 -19.06
N ALA A 82 -1.76 3.45 -19.02
CA ALA A 82 -0.34 3.58 -19.36
C ALA A 82 0.56 2.81 -18.36
N MET A 83 0.21 2.77 -17.07
CA MET A 83 0.90 1.94 -16.07
C MET A 83 0.73 0.46 -16.38
N LEU A 84 -0.47 -0.04 -16.71
CA LEU A 84 -0.69 -1.43 -17.08
C LEU A 84 0.21 -1.86 -18.25
N ALA A 85 0.39 -1.00 -19.25
CA ALA A 85 1.27 -1.28 -20.39
C ALA A 85 2.75 -1.37 -19.99
N ARG A 86 3.21 -0.56 -19.01
CA ARG A 86 4.60 -0.62 -18.51
C ARG A 86 4.86 -1.78 -17.56
N GLN A 87 3.83 -2.25 -16.87
CA GLN A 87 3.89 -3.32 -15.88
C GLN A 87 3.13 -4.53 -16.40
N PRO A 88 3.73 -5.37 -17.26
CA PRO A 88 2.99 -6.44 -17.95
C PRO A 88 2.54 -7.57 -17.01
N GLN A 89 3.07 -7.62 -15.79
CA GLN A 89 2.77 -8.66 -14.81
C GLN A 89 2.63 -8.07 -13.40
N ALA A 90 1.64 -8.55 -12.67
CA ALA A 90 1.45 -8.30 -11.25
C ALA A 90 0.83 -9.54 -10.58
N ALA A 91 1.34 -9.93 -9.42
CA ALA A 91 0.67 -10.92 -8.57
C ALA A 91 -0.43 -10.26 -7.74
N VAL A 92 -0.20 -9.03 -7.31
CA VAL A 92 -1.15 -8.18 -6.59
C VAL A 92 -1.10 -6.76 -7.17
N LEU A 93 -2.25 -6.17 -7.38
CA LEU A 93 -2.40 -4.75 -7.69
C LEU A 93 -2.99 -4.03 -6.49
N VAL A 94 -2.34 -2.97 -6.04
CA VAL A 94 -2.89 -2.06 -5.03
C VAL A 94 -3.33 -0.76 -5.72
N ILE A 95 -4.57 -0.33 -5.47
CA ILE A 95 -5.07 1.00 -5.85
C ILE A 95 -5.21 1.82 -4.57
N ALA A 96 -4.34 2.81 -4.38
CA ALA A 96 -4.23 3.65 -3.19
C ALA A 96 -4.49 5.12 -3.56
N LEU A 97 -5.75 5.48 -3.72
CA LEU A 97 -6.21 6.79 -4.17
C LEU A 97 -7.34 7.31 -3.26
N GLY A 98 -7.81 8.54 -3.52
CA GLY A 98 -8.93 9.16 -2.82
C GLY A 98 -8.51 10.38 -2.00
N THR A 99 -7.24 10.50 -1.57
CA THR A 99 -6.76 11.65 -0.79
C THR A 99 -6.91 12.96 -1.56
N ASN A 100 -6.65 12.95 -2.87
CA ASN A 100 -6.78 14.14 -3.70
C ASN A 100 -8.23 14.42 -4.11
N ASP A 101 -9.04 13.38 -4.27
CA ASP A 101 -10.46 13.48 -4.56
C ASP A 101 -11.21 14.19 -3.42
N SER A 102 -10.82 13.97 -2.16
CA SER A 102 -11.42 14.60 -0.99
C SER A 102 -11.36 16.14 -0.97
N ARG A 103 -10.64 16.78 -1.90
CA ARG A 103 -10.65 18.23 -2.11
C ARG A 103 -11.93 18.72 -2.78
N ASP A 104 -12.63 17.83 -3.49
CA ASP A 104 -13.97 18.07 -3.99
C ASP A 104 -14.98 17.68 -2.90
N ILE A 105 -15.51 18.67 -2.21
CA ILE A 105 -16.49 18.49 -1.12
C ILE A 105 -17.92 18.35 -1.61
N THR A 106 -18.15 18.40 -2.92
CA THR A 106 -19.49 18.27 -3.51
C THR A 106 -20.03 16.83 -3.42
N ALA A 107 -21.33 16.68 -3.62
CA ALA A 107 -21.98 15.37 -3.66
C ALA A 107 -21.49 14.50 -4.84
N ALA A 108 -20.90 15.08 -5.87
CA ALA A 108 -20.38 14.36 -7.04
C ALA A 108 -19.06 13.64 -6.77
N CYS A 109 -18.31 14.03 -5.75
CA CYS A 109 -16.97 13.47 -5.44
C CYS A 109 -17.00 11.94 -5.36
N VAL A 110 -17.79 11.38 -4.44
CA VAL A 110 -17.76 9.95 -4.14
C VAL A 110 -18.26 9.09 -5.31
N PRO A 111 -19.42 9.37 -5.94
CA PRO A 111 -19.87 8.60 -7.10
C PRO A 111 -18.87 8.61 -8.26
N LYS A 112 -18.26 9.75 -8.53
CA LYS A 112 -17.20 9.89 -9.57
C LYS A 112 -15.99 9.05 -9.23
N ALA A 113 -15.48 9.12 -8.01
CA ALA A 113 -14.34 8.34 -7.56
C ALA A 113 -14.59 6.82 -7.66
N VAL A 114 -15.77 6.36 -7.22
CA VAL A 114 -16.18 4.95 -7.32
C VAL A 114 -16.24 4.49 -8.79
N ALA A 115 -16.81 5.29 -9.68
CA ALA A 115 -16.88 4.96 -11.11
C ALA A 115 -15.49 4.82 -11.73
N ASN A 116 -14.56 5.71 -11.38
CA ASN A 116 -13.18 5.69 -11.85
C ASN A 116 -12.42 4.45 -11.34
N VAL A 117 -12.50 4.14 -10.04
CA VAL A 117 -11.85 2.96 -9.46
C VAL A 117 -12.44 1.68 -10.02
N ARG A 118 -13.77 1.62 -10.24
CA ARG A 118 -14.43 0.51 -10.93
C ARG A 118 -13.85 0.29 -12.35
N ALA A 119 -13.66 1.35 -13.11
CA ALA A 119 -13.05 1.29 -14.43
C ALA A 119 -11.60 0.76 -14.35
N MET A 120 -10.81 1.20 -13.38
CA MET A 120 -9.45 0.68 -13.16
C MET A 120 -9.45 -0.81 -12.85
N ILE A 121 -10.34 -1.29 -11.98
CA ILE A 121 -10.50 -2.72 -11.67
C ILE A 121 -10.79 -3.53 -12.94
N ALA A 122 -11.73 -3.06 -13.77
CA ALA A 122 -12.09 -3.74 -15.01
C ALA A 122 -10.89 -3.81 -15.97
N ARG A 123 -10.17 -2.71 -16.16
CA ARG A 123 -8.95 -2.66 -17.01
C ARG A 123 -7.84 -3.57 -16.46
N ALA A 124 -7.62 -3.59 -15.17
CA ALA A 124 -6.62 -4.47 -14.56
C ALA A 124 -6.94 -5.95 -14.79
N ARG A 125 -8.20 -6.35 -14.64
CA ARG A 125 -8.62 -7.74 -14.91
C ARG A 125 -8.55 -8.11 -16.36
N GLN A 126 -8.81 -7.17 -17.26
CA GLN A 126 -8.62 -7.38 -18.69
C GLN A 126 -7.14 -7.63 -19.02
N GLN A 127 -6.23 -6.90 -18.38
CA GLN A 127 -4.78 -6.99 -18.64
C GLN A 127 -4.12 -8.22 -17.97
N TYR A 128 -4.41 -8.44 -16.68
CA TYR A 128 -3.71 -9.45 -15.86
C TYR A 128 -4.53 -10.73 -15.64
N GLY A 129 -5.78 -10.75 -16.12
CA GLY A 129 -6.68 -11.87 -15.93
C GLY A 129 -7.63 -11.73 -14.74
N ALA A 130 -8.73 -12.47 -14.80
CA ALA A 130 -9.83 -12.38 -13.84
C ALA A 130 -9.45 -12.77 -12.40
N LYS A 131 -8.39 -13.57 -12.24
CA LYS A 131 -7.90 -14.05 -10.93
C LYS A 131 -6.91 -13.10 -10.26
N LEU A 132 -6.60 -11.94 -10.87
CA LEU A 132 -5.73 -10.94 -10.26
C LEU A 132 -6.23 -10.56 -8.86
N ARG A 133 -5.36 -10.64 -7.87
CA ARG A 133 -5.64 -10.07 -6.55
C ARG A 133 -5.55 -8.55 -6.62
N ILE A 134 -6.63 -7.88 -6.27
CA ILE A 134 -6.69 -6.40 -6.22
C ILE A 134 -7.01 -5.99 -4.80
N LEU A 135 -6.16 -5.14 -4.22
CA LEU A 135 -6.38 -4.52 -2.92
C LEU A 135 -6.71 -3.03 -3.12
N LEU A 136 -7.89 -2.61 -2.70
CA LEU A 136 -8.23 -1.20 -2.57
C LEU A 136 -7.76 -0.72 -1.21
N ALA A 137 -6.83 0.24 -1.18
CA ALA A 137 -6.42 0.92 0.03
C ALA A 137 -7.20 2.24 0.13
N GLY A 138 -8.10 2.34 1.10
CA GLY A 138 -8.87 3.57 1.37
C GLY A 138 -7.92 4.71 1.76
N PRO A 139 -8.30 5.98 1.52
CA PRO A 139 -7.46 7.12 1.85
C PRO A 139 -7.21 7.21 3.37
N PRO A 140 -5.99 7.57 3.81
CA PRO A 140 -5.72 7.81 5.22
C PRO A 140 -6.40 9.08 5.73
N ASN A 141 -6.42 9.24 7.05
CA ASN A 141 -6.86 10.48 7.70
C ASN A 141 -5.89 11.64 7.43
N ILE A 142 -6.34 12.84 7.79
CA ILE A 142 -5.55 14.08 7.77
C ILE A 142 -5.42 14.62 9.19
N ASN A 143 -4.40 15.46 9.44
CA ASN A 143 -4.32 16.29 10.63
C ASN A 143 -5.07 17.60 10.35
N LYS A 144 -6.29 17.71 10.86
CA LYS A 144 -7.16 18.87 10.62
C LYS A 144 -6.58 20.17 11.18
N ALA A 145 -5.93 20.12 12.35
CA ALA A 145 -5.37 21.30 12.96
C ALA A 145 -4.30 21.94 12.08
N ALA A 146 -3.40 21.13 11.50
CA ALA A 146 -2.41 21.61 10.55
C ALA A 146 -3.04 22.09 9.23
N LEU A 147 -4.09 21.40 8.75
CA LEU A 147 -4.76 21.74 7.52
C LEU A 147 -5.59 23.02 7.62
N VAL A 148 -6.25 23.28 8.75
CA VAL A 148 -7.05 24.50 8.99
C VAL A 148 -6.18 25.76 8.95
N ALA A 149 -4.93 25.68 9.40
CA ALA A 149 -3.99 26.79 9.30
C ALA A 149 -3.75 27.24 7.84
N THR A 150 -3.95 26.33 6.87
CA THR A 150 -3.68 26.55 5.44
C THR A 150 -4.90 26.41 4.55
N LYS A 151 -5.96 25.68 4.99
CA LYS A 151 -7.12 25.28 4.20
C LYS A 151 -8.41 25.29 5.05
N PRO A 152 -9.42 26.12 4.76
CA PRO A 152 -10.61 26.27 5.62
C PRO A 152 -11.63 25.11 5.54
N ILE A 153 -11.43 24.12 4.66
CA ILE A 153 -12.37 23.00 4.42
C ILE A 153 -11.94 21.69 5.12
N ALA A 154 -11.25 21.76 6.24
CA ALA A 154 -10.65 20.58 6.87
C ALA A 154 -11.68 19.54 7.34
N ASN A 155 -12.82 20.00 7.91
CA ASN A 155 -13.88 19.10 8.39
C ASN A 155 -14.61 18.41 7.23
N GLU A 156 -14.97 19.17 6.20
CA GLU A 156 -15.64 18.67 5.00
C GLU A 156 -14.74 17.69 4.27
N ARG A 157 -13.45 17.97 4.20
CA ARG A 157 -12.47 17.09 3.58
C ARG A 157 -12.31 15.80 4.37
N GLU A 158 -12.27 15.84 5.69
CA GLU A 158 -12.24 14.64 6.54
C GLU A 158 -13.50 13.80 6.33
N ALA A 159 -14.67 14.42 6.28
CA ALA A 159 -15.92 13.72 5.98
C ALA A 159 -15.84 13.00 4.63
N LYS A 160 -15.32 13.66 3.59
CA LYS A 160 -15.13 13.04 2.27
C LYS A 160 -14.15 11.88 2.29
N LEU A 161 -13.07 11.95 3.07
CA LEU A 161 -12.14 10.82 3.22
C LEU A 161 -12.83 9.58 3.81
N ARG A 162 -13.72 9.78 4.80
CA ARG A 162 -14.52 8.69 5.39
C ARG A 162 -15.50 8.12 4.36
N GLU A 163 -16.30 8.99 3.71
CA GLU A 163 -17.25 8.59 2.68
C GLU A 163 -16.56 7.82 1.53
N LEU A 164 -15.38 8.25 1.07
CA LEU A 164 -14.59 7.55 0.06
C LEU A 164 -14.11 6.18 0.56
N GLY A 165 -13.65 6.09 1.81
CA GLY A 165 -13.24 4.82 2.42
C GLY A 165 -14.40 3.82 2.45
N ASP A 166 -15.57 4.24 2.93
CA ASP A 166 -16.77 3.40 3.01
C ASP A 166 -17.23 2.95 1.61
N ALA A 167 -17.23 3.88 0.64
CA ALA A 167 -17.61 3.59 -0.73
C ALA A 167 -16.63 2.63 -1.43
N PHE A 168 -15.33 2.75 -1.17
CA PHE A 168 -14.33 1.82 -1.70
C PHE A 168 -14.42 0.43 -1.03
N ALA A 169 -14.78 0.36 0.25
CA ALA A 169 -15.07 -0.91 0.92
C ALA A 169 -16.27 -1.62 0.28
N ALA A 170 -17.35 -0.88 0.01
CA ALA A 170 -18.53 -1.40 -0.68
C ALA A 170 -18.20 -1.87 -2.11
N LEU A 171 -17.43 -1.06 -2.87
CA LEU A 171 -16.95 -1.41 -4.20
C LEU A 171 -16.08 -2.67 -4.21
N ALA A 172 -15.18 -2.80 -3.23
CA ALA A 172 -14.33 -3.98 -3.09
C ALA A 172 -15.17 -5.25 -2.90
N LYS A 173 -16.16 -5.20 -2.00
CA LYS A 173 -17.11 -6.31 -1.77
C LYS A 173 -17.88 -6.67 -3.05
N GLU A 174 -18.41 -5.67 -3.75
CA GLU A 174 -19.18 -5.86 -4.98
C GLU A 174 -18.33 -6.47 -6.10
N THR A 175 -17.08 -6.04 -6.21
CA THR A 175 -16.19 -6.47 -7.29
C THR A 175 -15.30 -7.65 -6.92
N GLY A 176 -15.41 -8.22 -5.72
CA GLY A 176 -14.55 -9.32 -5.25
C GLY A 176 -13.08 -8.89 -5.11
N CYS A 177 -12.83 -7.62 -4.78
CA CYS A 177 -11.52 -7.11 -4.41
C CYS A 177 -11.34 -7.17 -2.89
N GLU A 178 -10.08 -7.14 -2.44
CA GLU A 178 -9.75 -6.93 -1.03
C GLU A 178 -9.82 -5.44 -0.68
N PHE A 179 -10.05 -5.12 0.60
CA PHE A 179 -10.06 -3.75 1.10
C PHE A 179 -9.20 -3.62 2.36
N ALA A 180 -8.47 -2.50 2.45
CA ALA A 180 -7.79 -2.05 3.65
C ALA A 180 -8.20 -0.61 3.96
N SER A 181 -8.80 -0.38 5.12
CA SER A 181 -9.01 0.98 5.61
C SER A 181 -7.70 1.55 6.13
N LEU A 182 -7.31 2.71 5.62
CA LEU A 182 -6.19 3.48 6.17
C LEU A 182 -6.67 4.68 7.00
N PHE A 183 -7.97 4.94 7.02
CA PHE A 183 -8.52 6.03 7.83
C PHE A 183 -8.29 5.74 9.32
N GLY A 184 -7.69 6.70 10.04
CA GLY A 184 -7.29 6.53 11.45
C GLY A 184 -6.01 5.73 11.69
N THR A 185 -5.37 5.25 10.63
CA THR A 185 -4.11 4.46 10.76
C THR A 185 -2.91 5.35 11.10
N VAL A 186 -2.87 6.56 10.56
CA VAL A 186 -1.74 7.50 10.76
C VAL A 186 -2.04 8.40 11.96
N PRO A 187 -1.26 8.36 13.05
CA PRO A 187 -1.39 9.33 14.14
C PRO A 187 -1.21 10.77 13.62
N GLU A 188 -1.99 11.72 14.12
CA GLU A 188 -1.88 13.13 13.70
C GLU A 188 -0.48 13.71 13.94
N THR A 189 0.20 13.25 15.01
CA THR A 189 1.58 13.62 15.34
C THR A 189 2.61 13.04 14.36
N SER A 190 2.21 12.08 13.53
CA SER A 190 3.06 11.40 12.53
C SER A 190 2.74 11.87 11.12
N MET A 191 2.29 13.12 11.01
CA MET A 191 2.06 13.80 9.74
C MET A 191 3.00 14.98 9.57
N MET A 192 3.38 15.25 8.33
CA MET A 192 4.14 16.44 7.94
C MET A 192 3.35 17.72 8.25
N LYS A 193 4.02 18.87 8.23
CA LYS A 193 3.44 20.18 8.53
C LYS A 193 2.24 20.57 7.64
N ASP A 194 2.07 19.91 6.51
CA ASP A 194 0.92 20.12 5.62
C ASP A 194 -0.37 19.41 6.07
N GLY A 195 -0.29 18.57 7.09
CA GLY A 195 -1.40 17.83 7.65
C GLY A 195 -1.96 16.72 6.75
N VAL A 196 -1.30 16.38 5.65
CA VAL A 196 -1.77 15.38 4.68
C VAL A 196 -0.79 14.23 4.50
N HIS A 197 0.50 14.54 4.39
CA HIS A 197 1.52 13.53 4.10
C HIS A 197 2.05 12.91 5.40
N PRO A 198 2.15 11.58 5.49
CA PRO A 198 2.76 10.92 6.63
C PRO A 198 4.28 11.14 6.64
N ASP A 199 4.84 11.33 7.83
CA ASP A 199 6.27 11.27 8.09
C ASP A 199 6.77 9.80 8.11
N ALA A 200 8.01 9.55 8.53
CA ALA A 200 8.57 8.20 8.62
C ALA A 200 7.74 7.28 9.54
N ALA A 201 7.25 7.77 10.67
CA ALA A 201 6.44 6.98 11.61
C ALA A 201 5.03 6.71 11.05
N GLY A 202 4.43 7.69 10.37
CA GLY A 202 3.16 7.55 9.67
C GLY A 202 3.24 6.55 8.52
N ASN A 203 4.33 6.57 7.74
CA ASN A 203 4.60 5.57 6.71
C ASN A 203 4.73 4.16 7.30
N ALA A 204 5.43 4.00 8.44
CA ALA A 204 5.51 2.73 9.14
C ALA A 204 4.13 2.24 9.63
N ALA A 205 3.24 3.14 10.05
CA ALA A 205 1.88 2.79 10.42
C ALA A 205 1.06 2.26 9.22
N ILE A 206 1.17 2.90 8.06
CA ILE A 206 0.55 2.43 6.80
C ILE A 206 1.10 1.04 6.44
N ALA A 207 2.42 0.85 6.49
CA ALA A 207 3.05 -0.43 6.19
C ALA A 207 2.52 -1.56 7.09
N ARG A 208 2.40 -1.32 8.41
CA ARG A 208 1.82 -2.29 9.36
C ARG A 208 0.38 -2.67 9.04
N ALA A 209 -0.42 -1.73 8.55
CA ALA A 209 -1.80 -1.98 8.16
C ALA A 209 -1.91 -2.79 6.87
N LEU A 210 -1.00 -2.57 5.90
CA LEU A 210 -1.06 -3.19 4.57
C LEU A 210 -0.32 -4.53 4.50
N LEU A 211 0.77 -4.73 5.23
CA LEU A 211 1.60 -5.94 5.15
C LEU A 211 0.79 -7.25 5.33
N PRO A 212 -0.13 -7.39 6.32
CA PRO A 212 -0.94 -8.61 6.48
C PRO A 212 -1.90 -8.87 5.32
N LYS A 213 -2.29 -7.83 4.58
CA LYS A 213 -3.16 -7.92 3.40
C LYS A 213 -2.40 -8.26 2.12
N LEU A 214 -1.09 -8.01 2.09
CA LEU A 214 -0.23 -8.25 0.91
C LEU A 214 0.51 -9.58 1.01
N ALA A 215 0.71 -10.08 2.21
CA ALA A 215 1.36 -11.38 2.43
C ALA A 215 0.63 -12.50 1.68
N PRO A 216 1.38 -13.49 1.12
CA PRO A 216 0.82 -14.67 0.49
C PRO A 216 0.06 -15.55 1.47
#